data_8b076c1e24d2b20dc7f3d217f3b1a24d
#
_entry.id   8b076c1e24d2b20dc7f3d217f3b1a24d
#
_cell.length_a   1.000
_cell.length_b   1.000
_cell.length_c   1.000
_cell.angle_alpha   90.00
_cell.angle_beta   90.00
_cell.angle_gamma   90.00
#
_symmetry.space_group_name_H-M   'P 1'
#
loop_
_entity.id
_entity.type
_entity.pdbx_description
1 polymer ?
#
loop_
_entity_poly.entity_id
_entity_poly.type
_entity_poly.pdbx_seq_one_letter_code
_entity_poly.pdbx_strand_id
1 'polypeptide(L)'
;MPQTELKASHMSAPLIVSIPHRLGKQEAARRLKGGLSRAAASFPIVTVDEERWDGDQMFFRVRALGQAASGNIDVAEDHVRVEVVLPWLLQRFAQAAKGVIRDRGRLLLTKRD
;
A
#
# COMPACT_ATOMS: atom_id res chain seq x y z
N MET A 1 -22.69 -11.44 -0.47
CA MET A 1 -22.47 -10.93 -0.14
C MET A 1 -22.07 -10.30 1.05
N PRO A 2 -22.78 -9.74 1.80
CA PRO A 2 -22.38 -9.05 2.97
C PRO A 2 -21.68 -9.91 3.97
N GLN A 3 -21.95 -11.17 3.99
CA GLN A 3 -21.32 -11.98 4.93
C GLN A 3 -19.85 -12.06 4.72
N THR A 4 -19.42 -12.02 3.51
CA THR A 4 -18.02 -12.08 3.19
C THR A 4 -17.31 -10.90 3.79
N GLU A 5 -17.91 -9.75 3.68
CA GLU A 5 -17.32 -8.60 4.22
C GLU A 5 -17.25 -8.63 5.71
N LEU A 6 -18.25 -9.15 6.35
CA LEU A 6 -18.24 -9.26 7.76
C LEU A 6 -17.14 -10.17 8.23
N LYS A 7 -16.90 -11.25 7.51
CA LYS A 7 -15.83 -12.12 7.88
C LYS A 7 -14.53 -11.46 7.77
N ALA A 8 -14.29 -10.74 6.73
CA ALA A 8 -13.05 -10.05 6.54
C ALA A 8 -12.81 -9.04 7.65
N SER A 9 -13.82 -8.31 8.03
CA SER A 9 -13.67 -7.35 9.07
C SER A 9 -13.42 -7.98 10.40
N HIS A 10 -13.95 -9.15 10.62
CA HIS A 10 -13.76 -9.81 11.85
C HIS A 10 -12.35 -10.33 11.97
N MET A 11 -11.79 -10.82 10.90
CA MET A 11 -10.49 -11.43 10.90
C MET A 11 -9.37 -10.43 10.87
N SER A 12 -9.50 -9.41 10.10
CA SER A 12 -8.45 -8.41 10.00
C SER A 12 -9.00 -7.13 9.43
N ALA A 13 -8.82 -6.06 10.13
CA ALA A 13 -9.25 -4.76 9.68
C ALA A 13 -8.27 -4.21 8.68
N PRO A 14 -8.72 -3.60 7.58
CA PRO A 14 -7.80 -3.00 6.63
C PRO A 14 -7.09 -1.79 7.23
N LEU A 15 -5.85 -1.64 6.84
CA LEU A 15 -5.06 -0.49 7.20
C LEU A 15 -5.19 0.51 6.04
N ILE A 16 -5.59 1.72 6.30
CA ILE A 16 -5.83 2.71 5.26
C ILE A 16 -4.97 3.93 5.50
N VAL A 17 -4.23 4.34 4.47
CA VAL A 17 -3.40 5.53 4.53
C VAL A 17 -3.70 6.39 3.31
N SER A 18 -3.95 7.67 3.53
CA SER A 18 -4.15 8.62 2.44
C SER A 18 -2.95 9.56 2.41
N ILE A 19 -2.34 9.71 1.25
CA ILE A 19 -1.14 10.53 1.10
C ILE A 19 -1.43 11.63 0.09
N PRO A 20 -1.48 12.89 0.52
CA PRO A 20 -1.74 13.97 -0.43
C PRO A 20 -0.52 14.24 -1.30
N HIS A 21 -0.76 14.70 -2.51
CA HIS A 21 0.30 15.11 -3.41
C HIS A 21 -0.16 16.23 -4.32
N ARG A 22 0.80 16.82 -5.03
CA ARG A 22 0.52 17.90 -5.97
C ARG A 22 1.04 17.58 -7.35
N LEU A 23 0.98 16.30 -7.72
CA LEU A 23 1.58 15.85 -8.97
C LEU A 23 0.58 15.64 -10.09
N GLY A 24 -0.69 15.54 -9.75
CA GLY A 24 -1.68 15.06 -10.69
C GLY A 24 -1.63 13.55 -10.78
N LYS A 25 -2.68 12.96 -11.28
CA LYS A 25 -2.86 11.52 -11.29
C LYS A 25 -1.78 10.79 -12.10
N GLN A 26 -1.49 11.29 -13.29
CA GLN A 26 -0.56 10.60 -14.17
C GLN A 26 0.85 10.54 -13.60
N GLU A 27 1.32 11.68 -13.10
CA GLU A 27 2.66 11.73 -12.55
C GLU A 27 2.75 10.92 -11.25
N ALA A 28 1.72 10.96 -10.42
CA ALA A 28 1.72 10.17 -9.21
C ALA A 28 1.78 8.69 -9.55
N ALA A 29 0.98 8.25 -10.51
CA ALA A 29 0.99 6.84 -10.94
C ALA A 29 2.37 6.46 -11.47
N ARG A 30 2.96 7.32 -12.27
CA ARG A 30 4.27 7.05 -12.86
C ARG A 30 5.32 6.83 -11.76
N ARG A 31 5.30 7.65 -10.73
CA ARG A 31 6.26 7.53 -9.63
C ARG A 31 6.01 6.29 -8.80
N LEU A 32 4.78 5.87 -8.68
CA LEU A 32 4.46 4.68 -7.91
C LEU A 32 4.83 3.39 -8.63
N LYS A 33 4.88 3.42 -9.95
CA LYS A 33 5.25 2.23 -10.70
C LYS A 33 6.71 1.91 -10.39
N GLY A 34 6.94 0.72 -9.90
CA GLY A 34 8.25 0.31 -9.45
C GLY A 34 8.63 0.81 -8.08
N GLY A 35 7.86 1.76 -7.52
CA GLY A 35 8.16 2.31 -6.21
C GLY A 35 8.02 1.30 -5.09
N LEU A 36 7.07 0.39 -5.22
CA LEU A 36 6.86 -0.63 -4.21
C LEU A 36 8.09 -1.54 -4.12
N SER A 37 8.61 -1.99 -5.24
CA SER A 37 9.79 -2.83 -5.24
C SER A 37 11.00 -2.10 -4.70
N ARG A 38 11.16 -0.83 -5.06
CA ARG A 38 12.29 -0.03 -4.55
C ARG A 38 12.18 0.16 -3.05
N ALA A 39 10.98 0.43 -2.56
CA ALA A 39 10.78 0.61 -1.12
C ALA A 39 11.04 -0.69 -0.38
N ALA A 40 10.57 -1.81 -0.94
CA ALA A 40 10.77 -3.11 -0.31
C ALA A 40 12.23 -3.49 -0.24
N ALA A 41 13.04 -3.00 -1.17
CA ALA A 41 14.47 -3.30 -1.17
C ALA A 41 15.15 -2.78 0.10
N SER A 42 14.56 -1.80 0.77
CA SER A 42 15.12 -1.29 2.03
C SER A 42 14.75 -2.14 3.22
N PHE A 43 13.90 -3.14 3.03
CA PHE A 43 13.44 -3.99 4.11
C PHE A 43 13.67 -5.45 3.72
N PRO A 44 14.79 -6.04 4.14
CA PRO A 44 15.14 -7.39 3.69
C PRO A 44 14.10 -8.45 4.00
N ILE A 45 13.28 -8.24 5.01
CA ILE A 45 12.27 -9.22 5.37
C ILE A 45 11.01 -9.14 4.49
N VAL A 46 10.95 -8.14 3.60
CA VAL A 46 9.76 -7.95 2.77
C VAL A 46 10.05 -8.38 1.35
N THR A 47 9.18 -9.22 0.81
CA THR A 47 9.26 -9.68 -0.57
C THR A 47 7.99 -9.28 -1.30
N VAL A 48 8.12 -8.66 -2.47
CA VAL A 48 6.97 -8.31 -3.29
C VAL A 48 6.66 -9.49 -4.20
N ASP A 49 5.49 -10.10 -4.00
CA ASP A 49 5.07 -11.23 -4.82
C ASP A 49 4.30 -10.79 -6.05
N GLU A 50 3.59 -9.69 -5.95
CA GLU A 50 2.75 -9.25 -7.07
C GLU A 50 2.58 -7.74 -7.06
N GLU A 51 2.63 -7.14 -8.23
CA GLU A 51 2.30 -5.75 -8.44
C GLU A 51 1.58 -5.69 -9.78
N ARG A 52 0.30 -5.35 -9.77
CA ARG A 52 -0.50 -5.38 -10.99
C ARG A 52 -1.30 -4.09 -11.11
N TRP A 53 -1.17 -3.43 -12.24
CA TRP A 53 -1.86 -2.17 -12.51
C TRP A 53 -3.09 -2.39 -13.36
N ASP A 54 -4.16 -1.68 -13.00
CA ASP A 54 -5.39 -1.67 -13.78
C ASP A 54 -5.88 -0.24 -13.77
N GLY A 55 -5.56 0.51 -14.81
CA GLY A 55 -5.86 1.94 -14.85
C GLY A 55 -5.12 2.68 -13.76
N ASP A 56 -5.85 3.37 -12.91
CA ASP A 56 -5.29 4.17 -11.83
C ASP A 56 -5.21 3.41 -10.52
N GLN A 57 -5.37 2.12 -10.58
CA GLN A 57 -5.37 1.28 -9.39
C GLN A 57 -4.30 0.23 -9.49
N MET A 58 -3.59 0.00 -8.41
CA MET A 58 -2.55 -1.00 -8.36
C MET A 58 -2.89 -2.01 -7.28
N PHE A 59 -2.78 -3.28 -7.59
CA PHE A 59 -3.00 -4.36 -6.64
C PHE A 59 -1.66 -4.99 -6.31
N PHE A 60 -1.43 -5.28 -5.05
CA PHE A 60 -0.14 -5.83 -4.65
C PHE A 60 -0.29 -6.92 -3.61
N ARG A 61 0.75 -7.73 -3.54
CA ARG A 61 0.87 -8.75 -2.52
C ARG A 61 2.32 -8.81 -2.09
N VAL A 62 2.55 -8.78 -0.80
CA VAL A 62 3.88 -8.84 -0.23
C VAL A 62 3.92 -9.90 0.84
N ARG A 63 5.11 -10.39 1.12
CA ARG A 63 5.31 -11.35 2.21
C ARG A 63 6.32 -10.80 3.18
N ALA A 64 6.06 -11.02 4.46
CA ALA A 64 6.97 -10.66 5.53
C ALA A 64 6.74 -11.59 6.69
N LEU A 65 7.82 -12.07 7.28
CA LEU A 65 7.74 -12.94 8.47
C LEU A 65 6.90 -14.20 8.22
N GLY A 66 6.98 -14.74 7.01
CA GLY A 66 6.20 -15.92 6.66
C GLY A 66 4.72 -15.67 6.44
N GLN A 67 4.29 -14.41 6.43
CA GLN A 67 2.89 -14.06 6.28
C GLN A 67 2.71 -13.22 5.02
N ALA A 68 1.56 -13.30 4.40
CA ALA A 68 1.26 -12.51 3.23
C ALA A 68 0.30 -11.39 3.58
N ALA A 69 0.56 -10.22 3.01
CA ALA A 69 -0.34 -9.09 3.11
C ALA A 69 -0.66 -8.63 1.70
N SER A 70 -1.88 -8.21 1.48
CA SER A 70 -2.28 -7.75 0.15
C SER A 70 -3.02 -6.44 0.28
N GLY A 71 -3.12 -5.73 -0.82
CA GLY A 71 -3.81 -4.47 -0.78
C GLY A 71 -3.90 -3.85 -2.14
N ASN A 72 -4.31 -2.60 -2.13
CA ASN A 72 -4.40 -1.83 -3.37
C ASN A 72 -4.11 -0.37 -3.11
N ILE A 73 -3.72 0.28 -4.17
CA ILE A 73 -3.44 1.71 -4.17
C ILE A 73 -4.33 2.34 -5.22
N ASP A 74 -5.10 3.34 -4.81
CA ASP A 74 -5.94 4.11 -5.72
C ASP A 74 -5.29 5.46 -5.92
N VAL A 75 -4.97 5.80 -7.16
CA VAL A 75 -4.30 7.04 -7.48
C VAL A 75 -5.34 8.07 -7.90
N ALA A 76 -5.44 9.15 -7.15
CA ALA A 76 -6.33 10.25 -7.48
C ALA A 76 -5.51 11.47 -7.89
N GLU A 77 -6.21 12.52 -8.27
CA GLU A 77 -5.55 13.73 -8.77
C GLU A 77 -4.68 14.40 -7.71
N ASP A 78 -5.11 14.39 -6.48
CA ASP A 78 -4.43 15.12 -5.40
C ASP A 78 -4.06 14.26 -4.21
N HIS A 79 -4.27 12.95 -4.29
CA HIS A 79 -3.87 12.07 -3.21
C HIS A 79 -3.78 10.64 -3.71
N VAL A 80 -3.17 9.80 -2.90
CA VAL A 80 -3.10 8.37 -3.15
C VAL A 80 -3.65 7.69 -1.91
N ARG A 81 -4.54 6.74 -2.11
CA ARG A 81 -5.12 6.00 -1.01
C ARG A 81 -4.58 4.59 -1.03
N VAL A 82 -3.96 4.18 0.05
CA VAL A 82 -3.38 2.85 0.19
C VAL A 82 -4.20 2.05 1.17
N GLU A 83 -4.60 0.88 0.76
CA GLU A 83 -5.36 -0.01 1.64
C GLU A 83 -4.62 -1.34 1.72
N VAL A 84 -4.32 -1.81 2.92
CA VAL A 84 -3.57 -3.04 3.13
C VAL A 84 -4.33 -3.92 4.10
N VAL A 85 -4.48 -5.19 3.76
CA VAL A 85 -5.07 -6.17 4.65
C VAL A 85 -3.92 -6.96 5.26
N LEU A 86 -3.73 -6.82 6.56
CA LEU A 86 -2.70 -7.54 7.28
C LEU A 86 -3.29 -8.78 7.91
N PRO A 87 -2.63 -9.93 7.82
CA PRO A 87 -3.09 -11.10 8.56
C PRO A 87 -3.03 -10.80 10.06
N TRP A 88 -3.85 -11.51 10.80
CA TRP A 88 -3.99 -11.21 12.24
C TRP A 88 -2.66 -11.26 13.00
N LEU A 89 -1.74 -12.10 12.57
CA LEU A 89 -0.44 -12.18 13.22
C LEU A 89 0.38 -10.91 13.06
N LEU A 90 0.09 -10.13 12.04
CA LEU A 90 0.81 -8.89 11.78
C LEU A 90 0.06 -7.65 12.25
N GLN A 91 -1.12 -7.82 12.84
CA GLN A 91 -1.91 -6.67 13.29
C GLN A 91 -1.19 -5.83 14.33
N ARG A 92 -0.36 -6.45 15.13
CA ARG A 92 0.40 -5.73 16.16
C ARG A 92 1.37 -4.73 15.53
N PHE A 93 1.68 -4.90 14.26
CA PHE A 93 2.60 -4.00 13.55
C PHE A 93 1.86 -2.95 12.72
N ALA A 94 0.53 -2.88 12.84
CA ALA A 94 -0.27 -2.00 11.98
C ALA A 94 0.17 -0.54 12.07
N GLN A 95 0.43 -0.04 13.27
CA GLN A 95 0.83 1.36 13.41
C GLN A 95 2.20 1.62 12.79
N ALA A 96 3.13 0.70 12.98
CA ALA A 96 4.45 0.85 12.37
C ALA A 96 4.34 0.80 10.86
N ALA A 97 3.54 -0.12 10.32
CA ALA A 97 3.34 -0.23 8.89
C ALA A 97 2.71 1.04 8.33
N LYS A 98 1.75 1.61 9.04
CA LYS A 98 1.10 2.84 8.62
C LYS A 98 2.11 3.97 8.50
N GLY A 99 2.99 4.08 9.47
CA GLY A 99 4.03 5.10 9.45
C GLY A 99 5.00 4.93 8.29
N VAL A 100 5.41 3.70 8.02
CA VAL A 100 6.33 3.41 6.92
C VAL A 100 5.66 3.75 5.58
N ILE A 101 4.41 3.34 5.40
CA ILE A 101 3.69 3.61 4.16
C ILE A 101 3.56 5.11 3.94
N ARG A 102 3.21 5.84 4.99
CA ARG A 102 3.06 7.29 4.88
C ARG A 102 4.38 7.94 4.52
N ASP A 103 5.45 7.58 5.21
CA ASP A 103 6.74 8.22 5.00
C ASP A 103 7.33 7.90 3.64
N ARG A 104 7.29 6.61 3.25
CA ARG A 104 7.82 6.23 1.94
C ARG A 104 6.97 6.79 0.81
N GLY A 105 5.66 6.83 1.02
CA GLY A 105 4.76 7.40 0.03
C GLY A 105 5.02 8.88 -0.17
N ARG A 106 5.23 9.60 0.91
CA ARG A 106 5.54 11.03 0.81
C ARG A 106 6.82 11.27 0.03
N LEU A 107 7.84 10.45 0.27
CA LEU A 107 9.08 10.60 -0.46
C LEU A 107 8.90 10.39 -1.96
N LEU A 108 8.11 9.38 -2.33
CA LEU A 108 7.85 9.12 -3.73
C LEU A 108 7.03 10.22 -4.40
N LEU A 109 6.14 10.82 -3.64
CA LEU A 109 5.16 11.75 -4.19
C LEU A 109 5.48 13.21 -3.94
N THR A 110 6.63 13.50 -3.38
CA THR A 110 7.03 14.88 -3.15
C THR A 110 7.51 15.49 -4.46
N LYS A 111 6.94 16.64 -4.80
CA LYS A 111 7.34 17.34 -5.98
C LYS A 111 8.68 18.04 -5.72
N ARG A 112 9.66 17.83 -6.63
CA ARG A 112 10.91 18.47 -6.49
C ARG A 112 11.10 19.45 -7.57
N ASP A 113 11.52 20.59 -7.29
CA ASP A 113 11.74 21.59 -8.32
C ASP A 113 13.16 21.85 -8.64
#